data_6db6e5e4b3cffb80310261d37e1d9185
#
_entry.id   6db6e5e4b3cffb80310261d37e1d9185
#
_cell.length_a   1.000
_cell.length_b   1.000
_cell.length_c   1.000
_cell.angle_alpha   90.00
_cell.angle_beta   90.00
_cell.angle_gamma   90.00
#
_symmetry.space_group_name_H-M   'P 1'
#
loop_
_entity.id
_entity.type
_entity.pdbx_description
1 polymer ?
#
loop_
_entity_poly.entity_id
_entity_poly.type
_entity_poly.pdbx_seq_one_letter_code
_entity_poly.pdbx_strand_id
1 'polypeptide(L)'
;MLAPVCAVLAAGLLGVAEAAPAPCVNQEIVLEAKPLEMDYRNNNAVLRDVVITQCGVRIQADEARITGGLDFENSHWTISGDVRITAEGGSLSSDKAIVAFRNKLISAATITGAPAQFEQQREDGTTARGHANTIEYQTTSGTVSFNNNAWLSYGRNEITGQQLVYNIRSQSVQGMTKPGAARGDGRVRIVIQPDKPPQITTPGQEKEKKP
;
A
#
# COMPACT_ATOMS: atom_id res chain seq x y z
N MET A 1 -27.13 45.82 52.94
CA MET A 1 -26.93 45.89 51.50
C MET A 1 -26.00 44.73 51.14
N LEU A 2 -26.58 43.61 50.67
CA LEU A 2 -25.84 42.41 50.25
C LEU A 2 -25.64 42.48 48.73
N ALA A 3 -24.40 42.31 48.26
CA ALA A 3 -24.08 42.15 46.87
C ALA A 3 -23.91 40.63 46.54
N PRO A 4 -24.42 40.11 45.45
CA PRO A 4 -24.23 38.71 45.05
C PRO A 4 -22.93 38.57 44.28
N VAL A 5 -22.11 37.55 44.66
CA VAL A 5 -20.93 37.09 43.97
C VAL A 5 -21.39 36.14 42.82
N CYS A 6 -21.18 36.55 41.58
CA CYS A 6 -21.32 35.65 40.42
C CYS A 6 -20.09 34.78 40.26
N ALA A 7 -20.20 33.49 40.54
CA ALA A 7 -19.18 32.48 40.20
C ALA A 7 -19.33 32.07 38.71
N VAL A 8 -18.32 32.40 37.91
CA VAL A 8 -18.23 31.94 36.50
C VAL A 8 -17.56 30.56 36.51
N LEU A 9 -18.29 29.52 36.24
CA LEU A 9 -17.77 28.16 35.95
C LEU A 9 -17.17 28.15 34.55
N ALA A 10 -15.84 28.14 34.46
CA ALA A 10 -15.12 27.86 33.23
C ALA A 10 -15.11 26.34 33.01
N ALA A 11 -15.93 25.84 32.09
CA ALA A 11 -15.87 24.45 31.59
C ALA A 11 -14.66 24.31 30.68
N GLY A 12 -13.58 23.70 31.19
CA GLY A 12 -12.43 23.33 30.41
C GLY A 12 -12.78 22.18 29.47
N LEU A 13 -12.75 22.43 28.15
CA LEU A 13 -12.74 21.40 27.11
C LEU A 13 -11.38 20.67 27.21
N LEU A 14 -11.41 19.47 27.79
CA LEU A 14 -10.29 18.52 27.67
C LEU A 14 -10.28 18.01 26.24
N GLY A 15 -9.44 18.60 25.39
CA GLY A 15 -9.13 18.07 24.07
C GLY A 15 -8.46 16.70 24.24
N VAL A 16 -9.10 15.65 23.78
CA VAL A 16 -8.50 14.33 23.66
C VAL A 16 -7.43 14.46 22.57
N ALA A 17 -6.16 14.56 22.96
CA ALA A 17 -5.06 14.46 22.03
C ALA A 17 -5.04 13.03 21.49
N GLU A 18 -5.39 12.85 20.24
CA GLU A 18 -5.24 11.60 19.51
C GLU A 18 -3.74 11.28 19.46
N ALA A 19 -3.33 10.26 20.20
CA ALA A 19 -1.93 9.85 20.25
C ALA A 19 -1.51 9.38 18.86
N ALA A 20 -0.51 10.04 18.27
CA ALA A 20 0.13 9.56 17.05
C ALA A 20 0.56 8.09 17.25
N PRO A 21 0.41 7.23 16.22
CA PRO A 21 0.77 5.82 16.32
C PRO A 21 2.23 5.71 16.77
N ALA A 22 2.47 4.89 17.79
CA ALA A 22 3.80 4.71 18.37
C ALA A 22 4.77 4.24 17.29
N PRO A 23 5.99 4.79 17.24
CA PRO A 23 6.98 4.34 16.27
C PRO A 23 7.22 2.83 16.44
N CYS A 24 7.38 2.12 15.33
CA CYS A 24 7.62 0.68 15.28
C CYS A 24 9.05 0.36 15.74
N VAL A 25 9.34 0.63 17.01
CA VAL A 25 10.62 0.35 17.64
C VAL A 25 10.40 -0.73 18.69
N ASN A 26 11.15 -1.85 18.58
CA ASN A 26 11.10 -2.99 19.49
C ASN A 26 9.75 -3.76 19.52
N GLN A 27 8.97 -3.73 18.47
CA GLN A 27 7.77 -4.57 18.40
C GLN A 27 8.14 -6.01 18.01
N GLU A 28 7.49 -6.95 18.69
CA GLU A 28 7.65 -8.37 18.46
C GLU A 28 7.27 -8.77 17.02
N ILE A 29 8.07 -9.66 16.42
CA ILE A 29 7.66 -10.38 15.21
C ILE A 29 6.90 -11.61 15.67
N VAL A 30 5.64 -11.70 15.30
CA VAL A 30 4.83 -12.90 15.52
C VAL A 30 4.86 -13.75 14.24
N LEU A 31 5.35 -14.95 14.33
CA LEU A 31 5.40 -15.95 13.25
C LEU A 31 4.52 -17.13 13.63
N GLU A 32 3.47 -17.36 12.88
CA GLU A 32 2.60 -18.52 12.99
C GLU A 32 2.78 -19.37 11.72
N ALA A 33 2.99 -20.67 11.88
CA ALA A 33 3.13 -21.60 10.75
C ALA A 33 2.77 -23.02 11.18
N LYS A 34 2.40 -23.86 10.21
CA LYS A 34 2.31 -25.32 10.45
C LYS A 34 3.69 -25.94 10.55
N PRO A 35 3.81 -27.15 11.19
CA PRO A 35 5.11 -27.80 11.39
C PRO A 35 5.89 -27.98 10.10
N LEU A 36 7.09 -27.89 10.17
CA LEU A 36 8.23 -27.39 9.58
C LEU A 36 9.28 -28.47 9.27
N GLU A 37 9.91 -28.35 8.12
CA GLU A 37 11.21 -28.97 7.89
C GLU A 37 12.31 -27.96 8.24
N MET A 38 13.12 -28.25 9.27
CA MET A 38 14.28 -27.45 9.66
C MET A 38 15.57 -28.23 9.39
N ASP A 39 16.43 -27.69 8.55
CA ASP A 39 17.78 -28.15 8.36
C ASP A 39 18.76 -27.25 9.12
N TYR A 40 19.04 -27.60 10.36
CA TYR A 40 19.95 -26.85 11.23
C TYR A 40 21.42 -26.85 10.72
N ARG A 41 21.81 -27.80 9.86
CA ARG A 41 23.20 -27.85 9.33
C ARG A 41 23.41 -26.77 8.27
N ASN A 42 22.40 -26.53 7.47
CA ASN A 42 22.45 -25.56 6.37
C ASN A 42 21.72 -24.25 6.70
N ASN A 43 21.22 -24.09 7.93
CA ASN A 43 20.41 -22.94 8.34
C ASN A 43 19.24 -22.64 7.40
N ASN A 44 18.59 -23.67 6.89
CA ASN A 44 17.44 -23.56 6.01
C ASN A 44 16.15 -24.01 6.73
N ALA A 45 15.05 -23.36 6.43
CA ALA A 45 13.74 -23.78 6.91
C ALA A 45 12.69 -23.60 5.81
N VAL A 46 11.69 -24.52 5.80
CA VAL A 46 10.49 -24.41 5.00
C VAL A 46 9.30 -24.39 5.94
N LEU A 47 8.56 -23.31 5.93
CA LEU A 47 7.33 -23.09 6.71
C LEU A 47 6.12 -23.23 5.79
N ARG A 48 5.01 -23.75 6.31
CA ARG A 48 3.73 -23.84 5.58
C ARG A 48 2.61 -23.10 6.32
N ASP A 49 1.63 -22.62 5.55
CA ASP A 49 0.49 -21.81 6.09
C ASP A 49 1.00 -20.67 6.97
N VAL A 50 1.87 -19.87 6.40
CA VAL A 50 2.65 -18.87 7.13
C VAL A 50 1.87 -17.58 7.33
N VAL A 51 1.91 -17.10 8.55
CA VAL A 51 1.45 -15.74 8.90
C VAL A 51 2.54 -15.04 9.67
N ILE A 52 2.98 -13.88 9.18
CA ILE A 52 3.96 -13.02 9.85
C ILE A 52 3.27 -11.70 10.16
N THR A 53 3.35 -11.25 11.41
CA THR A 53 2.78 -9.98 11.82
C THR A 53 3.81 -9.16 12.58
N GLN A 54 3.95 -7.90 12.20
CA GLN A 54 4.77 -6.92 12.90
C GLN A 54 4.32 -5.50 12.56
N CYS A 55 4.16 -4.62 13.54
CA CYS A 55 3.94 -3.18 13.33
C CYS A 55 2.78 -2.85 12.37
N GLY A 56 1.68 -3.58 12.43
CA GLY A 56 0.55 -3.38 11.52
C GLY A 56 0.76 -3.92 10.10
N VAL A 57 1.93 -4.49 9.81
CA VAL A 57 2.15 -5.30 8.60
C VAL A 57 1.77 -6.74 8.90
N ARG A 58 0.96 -7.34 8.04
CA ARG A 58 0.60 -8.76 8.08
C ARG A 58 0.90 -9.40 6.73
N ILE A 59 1.64 -10.49 6.74
CA ILE A 59 2.02 -11.29 5.57
C ILE A 59 1.42 -12.67 5.72
N GLN A 60 0.76 -13.17 4.68
CA GLN A 60 0.20 -14.52 4.60
C GLN A 60 0.65 -15.19 3.32
N ALA A 61 0.94 -16.50 3.38
CA ALA A 61 1.29 -17.29 2.21
C ALA A 61 1.21 -18.80 2.52
N ASP A 62 1.14 -19.62 1.48
CA ASP A 62 1.13 -21.09 1.65
C ASP A 62 2.48 -21.63 2.11
N GLU A 63 3.58 -21.02 1.64
CA GLU A 63 4.93 -21.47 1.94
C GLU A 63 5.90 -20.29 2.12
N ALA A 64 6.81 -20.41 3.09
CA ALA A 64 7.99 -19.55 3.21
C ALA A 64 9.26 -20.40 3.25
N ARG A 65 10.23 -20.03 2.39
CA ARG A 65 11.59 -20.59 2.37
C ARG A 65 12.55 -19.59 2.96
N ILE A 66 13.25 -20.02 3.98
CA ILE A 66 14.23 -19.26 4.73
C ILE A 66 15.60 -19.83 4.44
N THR A 67 16.52 -18.96 4.05
CA THR A 67 17.91 -19.31 3.82
C THR A 67 18.78 -18.43 4.71
N GLY A 68 19.71 -19.02 5.45
CA GLY A 68 20.62 -18.28 6.34
C GLY A 68 20.13 -18.13 7.78
N GLY A 69 19.02 -18.79 8.15
CA GLY A 69 18.51 -18.84 9.53
C GLY A 69 17.35 -17.90 9.85
N LEU A 70 16.84 -18.05 11.07
CA LEU A 70 15.67 -17.31 11.60
C LEU A 70 16.08 -16.10 12.44
N ASP A 71 17.19 -15.46 12.13
CA ASP A 71 17.71 -14.37 12.96
C ASP A 71 17.02 -13.01 12.76
N PHE A 72 16.29 -12.83 11.65
CA PHE A 72 15.62 -11.58 11.26
C PHE A 72 16.53 -10.33 11.22
N GLU A 73 17.84 -10.47 11.40
CA GLU A 73 18.76 -9.34 11.42
C GLU A 73 18.99 -8.75 10.03
N ASN A 74 19.40 -9.59 9.07
CA ASN A 74 19.60 -9.23 7.67
C ASN A 74 19.22 -10.42 6.78
N SER A 75 17.99 -10.83 6.81
CA SER A 75 17.52 -12.01 6.11
C SER A 75 16.54 -11.68 4.99
N HIS A 76 16.45 -12.58 4.00
CA HIS A 76 15.51 -12.52 2.91
C HIS A 76 14.74 -13.83 2.85
N TRP A 77 13.43 -13.73 3.01
CA TRP A 77 12.57 -14.90 2.96
C TRP A 77 11.82 -14.90 1.63
N THR A 78 11.88 -16.02 0.93
CA THR A 78 11.08 -16.25 -0.26
C THR A 78 9.76 -16.87 0.18
N ILE A 79 8.65 -16.18 -0.08
CA ILE A 79 7.30 -16.64 0.21
C ILE A 79 6.54 -16.86 -1.09
N SER A 80 5.69 -17.89 -1.13
CA SER A 80 4.96 -18.30 -2.33
C SER A 80 3.63 -18.97 -2.01
N GLY A 81 2.72 -18.94 -2.99
CA GLY A 81 1.36 -19.44 -2.88
C GLY A 81 0.44 -18.48 -2.14
N ASP A 82 -0.56 -17.95 -2.83
CA ASP A 82 -1.57 -16.98 -2.33
C ASP A 82 -0.97 -15.90 -1.41
N VAL A 83 0.14 -15.29 -1.86
CA VAL A 83 0.82 -14.26 -1.06
C VAL A 83 -0.06 -13.04 -0.91
N ARG A 84 -0.29 -12.64 0.33
CA ARG A 84 -1.02 -11.43 0.70
C ARG A 84 -0.26 -10.64 1.75
N ILE A 85 -0.04 -9.36 1.47
CA ILE A 85 0.62 -8.43 2.40
C ILE A 85 -0.35 -7.28 2.66
N THR A 86 -0.68 -7.03 3.92
CA THR A 86 -1.52 -5.89 4.32
C THR A 86 -0.72 -4.94 5.20
N ALA A 87 -0.84 -3.64 4.94
CA ALA A 87 -0.19 -2.59 5.69
C ALA A 87 -0.89 -1.24 5.47
N GLU A 88 -1.06 -0.44 6.49
CA GLU A 88 -1.54 0.95 6.40
C GLU A 88 -2.82 1.10 5.54
N GLY A 89 -3.78 0.17 5.67
CA GLY A 89 -5.02 0.16 4.90
C GLY A 89 -4.89 -0.28 3.44
N GLY A 90 -3.68 -0.66 3.01
CA GLY A 90 -3.39 -1.23 1.70
C GLY A 90 -3.19 -2.74 1.74
N SER A 91 -3.37 -3.39 0.61
CA SER A 91 -3.08 -4.80 0.39
C SER A 91 -2.30 -5.02 -0.90
N LEU A 92 -1.39 -5.98 -0.86
CA LEU A 92 -0.61 -6.47 -2.00
C LEU A 92 -0.89 -7.96 -2.14
N SER A 93 -1.08 -8.45 -3.36
CA SER A 93 -1.30 -9.86 -3.63
C SER A 93 -0.56 -10.35 -4.86
N SER A 94 -0.05 -11.59 -4.81
CA SER A 94 0.64 -12.26 -5.92
C SER A 94 0.91 -13.73 -5.63
N ASP A 95 1.58 -14.41 -6.57
CA ASP A 95 2.01 -15.80 -6.38
C ASP A 95 3.33 -15.92 -5.59
N LYS A 96 4.15 -14.86 -5.59
CA LYS A 96 5.49 -14.88 -4.97
C LYS A 96 5.91 -13.51 -4.45
N ALA A 97 6.59 -13.51 -3.31
CA ALA A 97 7.27 -12.33 -2.80
C ALA A 97 8.61 -12.70 -2.13
N ILE A 98 9.50 -11.71 -2.07
CA ILE A 98 10.71 -11.74 -1.25
C ILE A 98 10.54 -10.68 -0.17
N VAL A 99 10.55 -11.10 1.08
CA VAL A 99 10.45 -10.21 2.25
C VAL A 99 11.83 -10.03 2.83
N ALA A 100 12.24 -8.78 2.96
CA ALA A 100 13.51 -8.39 3.56
C ALA A 100 13.32 -7.98 5.02
N PHE A 101 14.12 -8.54 5.90
CA PHE A 101 14.23 -8.15 7.30
C PHE A 101 15.53 -7.40 7.54
N ARG A 102 15.50 -6.37 8.34
CA ARG A 102 16.66 -5.61 8.81
C ARG A 102 16.44 -5.20 10.26
N ASN A 103 17.45 -5.48 11.11
CA ASN A 103 17.38 -5.13 12.54
C ASN A 103 16.06 -5.62 13.19
N LYS A 104 15.66 -6.84 12.90
CA LYS A 104 14.42 -7.47 13.37
C LYS A 104 13.14 -6.73 12.95
N LEU A 105 13.18 -6.00 11.85
CA LEU A 105 12.03 -5.32 11.28
C LEU A 105 11.79 -5.77 9.84
N ILE A 106 10.53 -5.90 9.46
CA ILE A 106 10.14 -6.01 8.06
C ILE A 106 10.47 -4.69 7.39
N SER A 107 11.48 -4.68 6.51
CA SER A 107 11.99 -3.45 5.89
C SER A 107 11.44 -3.22 4.49
N ALA A 108 11.29 -4.30 3.73
CA ALA A 108 10.78 -4.25 2.36
C ALA A 108 10.13 -5.56 1.94
N ALA A 109 9.28 -5.50 0.93
CA ALA A 109 8.78 -6.66 0.22
C ALA A 109 8.84 -6.41 -1.29
N THR A 110 9.36 -7.39 -2.04
CA THR A 110 9.35 -7.40 -3.51
C THR A 110 8.39 -8.48 -3.98
N ILE A 111 7.29 -8.08 -4.59
CA ILE A 111 6.17 -8.91 -4.98
C ILE A 111 6.20 -9.08 -6.49
N THR A 112 6.17 -10.33 -6.95
CA THR A 112 6.22 -10.67 -8.38
C THR A 112 5.04 -11.54 -8.73
N GLY A 113 4.33 -11.20 -9.82
CA GLY A 113 3.16 -11.93 -10.28
C GLY A 113 2.87 -11.65 -11.75
N ALA A 114 1.80 -12.25 -12.25
CA ALA A 114 1.36 -12.07 -13.64
C ALA A 114 -0.11 -11.59 -13.73
N PRO A 115 -0.45 -10.38 -13.26
CA PRO A 115 0.36 -9.38 -12.55
C PRO A 115 0.35 -9.50 -11.02
N ALA A 116 1.32 -8.88 -10.34
CA ALA A 116 1.19 -8.51 -8.94
C ALA A 116 0.17 -7.37 -8.79
N GLN A 117 -0.63 -7.38 -7.71
CA GLN A 117 -1.75 -6.46 -7.51
C GLN A 117 -1.61 -5.67 -6.22
N PHE A 118 -2.18 -4.47 -6.22
CA PHE A 118 -2.26 -3.55 -5.09
C PHE A 118 -3.67 -2.97 -4.98
N GLU A 119 -4.16 -2.87 -3.75
CA GLU A 119 -5.40 -2.17 -3.45
C GLU A 119 -5.26 -1.40 -2.13
N GLN A 120 -5.79 -0.18 -2.06
CA GLN A 120 -5.88 0.61 -0.83
C GLN A 120 -7.21 1.32 -0.75
N GLN A 121 -7.90 1.15 0.39
CA GLN A 121 -9.04 1.98 0.75
C GLN A 121 -8.53 3.34 1.23
N ARG A 122 -9.05 4.43 0.66
CA ARG A 122 -8.67 5.80 1.00
C ARG A 122 -9.65 6.43 1.99
N GLU A 123 -9.23 7.49 2.65
CA GLU A 123 -10.04 8.22 3.62
C GLU A 123 -11.29 8.86 3.00
N ASP A 124 -11.23 9.24 1.71
CA ASP A 124 -12.35 9.80 0.95
C ASP A 124 -13.37 8.75 0.48
N GLY A 125 -13.19 7.48 0.90
CA GLY A 125 -14.04 6.35 0.51
C GLY A 125 -13.76 5.78 -0.88
N THR A 126 -12.82 6.36 -1.64
CA THR A 126 -12.40 5.81 -2.93
C THR A 126 -11.37 4.70 -2.73
N THR A 127 -11.24 3.81 -3.72
CA THR A 127 -10.24 2.75 -3.72
C THR A 127 -9.19 3.05 -4.77
N ALA A 128 -7.92 3.10 -4.35
CA ALA A 128 -6.78 3.05 -5.26
C ALA A 128 -6.49 1.60 -5.61
N ARG A 129 -6.31 1.28 -6.89
CA ARG A 129 -5.93 -0.05 -7.38
C ARG A 129 -4.75 0.07 -8.31
N GLY A 130 -3.85 -0.90 -8.26
CA GLY A 130 -2.70 -0.93 -9.13
C GLY A 130 -2.25 -2.33 -9.46
N HIS A 131 -1.52 -2.46 -10.56
CA HIS A 131 -0.82 -3.70 -10.90
C HIS A 131 0.47 -3.41 -11.67
N ALA A 132 1.39 -4.36 -11.62
CA ALA A 132 2.63 -4.35 -12.37
C ALA A 132 3.21 -5.78 -12.42
N ASN A 133 4.25 -6.00 -13.22
CA ASN A 133 4.96 -7.28 -13.18
C ASN A 133 5.70 -7.47 -11.85
N THR A 134 6.21 -6.37 -11.29
CA THR A 134 6.87 -6.34 -10.00
C THR A 134 6.40 -5.13 -9.20
N ILE A 135 6.04 -5.36 -7.94
CA ILE A 135 5.71 -4.30 -6.98
C ILE A 135 6.70 -4.38 -5.83
N GLU A 136 7.30 -3.26 -5.48
CA GLU A 136 8.21 -3.14 -4.33
C GLU A 136 7.56 -2.25 -3.27
N TYR A 137 7.45 -2.76 -2.05
CA TYR A 137 6.95 -2.03 -0.90
C TYR A 137 8.09 -1.76 0.09
N GLN A 138 8.26 -0.50 0.47
CA GLN A 138 9.21 -0.04 1.49
C GLN A 138 8.43 0.39 2.74
N THR A 139 8.56 -0.35 3.84
CA THR A 139 7.77 -0.11 5.06
C THR A 139 8.10 1.22 5.73
N THR A 140 9.38 1.61 5.75
CA THR A 140 9.84 2.84 6.41
C THR A 140 9.24 4.10 5.78
N SER A 141 9.17 4.15 4.45
CA SER A 141 8.65 5.31 3.71
C SER A 141 7.17 5.23 3.36
N GLY A 142 6.55 4.04 3.49
CA GLY A 142 5.21 3.77 2.98
C GLY A 142 5.13 3.86 1.44
N THR A 143 6.23 3.53 0.75
CA THR A 143 6.34 3.70 -0.70
C THR A 143 6.10 2.37 -1.41
N VAL A 144 5.22 2.39 -2.41
CA VAL A 144 4.92 1.27 -3.32
C VAL A 144 5.40 1.64 -4.71
N SER A 145 6.39 0.91 -5.23
CA SER A 145 6.93 1.11 -6.58
C SER A 145 6.41 0.02 -7.52
N PHE A 146 5.69 0.43 -8.56
CA PHE A 146 5.17 -0.44 -9.62
C PHE A 146 6.17 -0.44 -10.77
N ASN A 147 6.74 -1.57 -11.09
CA ASN A 147 7.79 -1.72 -12.09
C ASN A 147 7.35 -2.64 -13.22
N ASN A 148 7.55 -2.18 -14.44
CA ASN A 148 7.21 -2.84 -15.70
C ASN A 148 5.69 -3.09 -15.86
N ASN A 149 5.12 -2.47 -16.88
CA ASN A 149 3.68 -2.50 -17.16
C ASN A 149 2.85 -1.96 -15.97
N ALA A 150 3.33 -0.86 -15.39
CA ALA A 150 2.68 -0.25 -14.26
C ALA A 150 1.35 0.40 -14.66
N TRP A 151 0.30 0.07 -13.94
CA TRP A 151 -1.01 0.69 -14.01
C TRP A 151 -1.50 1.00 -12.60
N LEU A 152 -2.07 2.17 -12.43
CA LEU A 152 -2.69 2.62 -11.18
C LEU A 152 -3.99 3.33 -11.51
N SER A 153 -5.07 2.99 -10.81
CA SER A 153 -6.34 3.71 -10.87
C SER A 153 -6.65 4.40 -9.56
N TYR A 154 -7.30 5.54 -9.66
CA TYR A 154 -7.77 6.33 -8.55
C TYR A 154 -9.14 6.91 -8.90
N GLY A 155 -10.18 6.41 -8.25
CA GLY A 155 -11.54 6.70 -8.65
C GLY A 155 -11.77 6.32 -10.11
N ARG A 156 -12.00 7.33 -10.98
CA ARG A 156 -12.17 7.14 -12.42
C ARG A 156 -10.91 7.42 -13.24
N ASN A 157 -9.87 7.92 -12.60
CA ASN A 157 -8.64 8.28 -13.28
C ASN A 157 -7.69 7.10 -13.33
N GLU A 158 -6.98 6.96 -14.44
CA GLU A 158 -6.00 5.90 -14.66
C GLU A 158 -4.65 6.49 -15.07
N ILE A 159 -3.60 5.91 -14.54
CA ILE A 159 -2.22 6.28 -14.82
C ILE A 159 -1.48 5.02 -15.25
N THR A 160 -0.82 5.06 -16.41
CA THR A 160 0.00 3.96 -16.91
C THR A 160 1.40 4.43 -17.22
N GLY A 161 2.40 3.57 -17.03
CA GLY A 161 3.79 3.88 -17.33
C GLY A 161 4.70 2.67 -17.15
N GLN A 162 5.98 2.86 -17.40
CA GLN A 162 6.98 1.81 -17.14
C GLN A 162 7.26 1.67 -15.64
N GLN A 163 7.26 2.79 -14.93
CA GLN A 163 7.44 2.84 -13.49
C GLN A 163 6.57 3.93 -12.87
N LEU A 164 5.79 3.54 -11.86
CA LEU A 164 5.00 4.44 -11.03
C LEU A 164 5.40 4.24 -9.57
N VAL A 165 5.46 5.32 -8.82
CA VAL A 165 5.73 5.29 -7.38
C VAL A 165 4.54 5.90 -6.67
N TYR A 166 3.93 5.15 -5.77
CA TYR A 166 2.81 5.56 -4.95
C TYR A 166 3.22 5.59 -3.48
N ASN A 167 2.92 6.66 -2.78
CA ASN A 167 3.11 6.73 -1.35
C ASN A 167 1.76 6.53 -0.65
N ILE A 168 1.67 5.47 0.17
CA ILE A 168 0.43 5.07 0.85
C ILE A 168 -0.03 6.16 1.83
N ARG A 169 0.91 6.77 2.56
CA ARG A 169 0.60 7.75 3.63
C ARG A 169 0.16 9.10 3.07
N SER A 170 0.90 9.64 2.10
CA SER A 170 0.56 10.91 1.46
C SER A 170 -0.44 10.77 0.31
N GLN A 171 -0.77 9.53 -0.08
CA GLN A 171 -1.67 9.19 -1.19
C GLN A 171 -1.27 9.88 -2.51
N SER A 172 0.03 10.05 -2.74
CA SER A 172 0.59 10.73 -3.90
C SER A 172 1.22 9.77 -4.89
N VAL A 173 1.15 10.11 -6.19
CA VAL A 173 1.70 9.32 -7.30
C VAL A 173 2.78 10.12 -8.02
N GLN A 174 3.87 9.46 -8.36
CA GLN A 174 4.94 9.99 -9.21
C GLN A 174 5.24 8.99 -10.33
N GLY A 175 5.32 9.50 -11.57
CA GLY A 175 5.85 8.74 -12.69
C GLY A 175 7.37 8.87 -12.72
N MET A 176 8.06 7.74 -12.86
CA MET A 176 9.53 7.72 -12.94
C MET A 176 9.97 7.24 -14.32
N THR A 177 10.99 7.87 -14.85
CA THR A 177 11.67 7.43 -16.07
C THR A 177 13.01 6.83 -15.68
N LYS A 178 13.33 5.62 -16.17
CA LYS A 178 14.64 5.02 -15.92
C LYS A 178 15.74 5.93 -16.51
N PRO A 179 16.82 6.19 -15.75
CA PRO A 179 17.98 6.88 -16.31
C PRO A 179 18.50 6.13 -17.54
N GLY A 180 18.67 6.82 -18.67
CA GLY A 180 19.12 6.23 -19.94
C GLY A 180 18.02 5.67 -20.83
N ALA A 181 16.74 5.81 -20.49
CA ALA A 181 15.63 5.44 -21.38
C ALA A 181 15.66 6.30 -22.66
N ALA A 182 15.43 5.68 -23.81
CA ALA A 182 15.33 6.40 -25.10
C ALA A 182 14.18 7.43 -25.05
N ARG A 183 14.30 8.51 -25.82
CA ARG A 183 13.25 9.54 -25.91
C ARG A 183 11.94 8.88 -26.36
N GLY A 184 10.99 8.76 -25.44
CA GLY A 184 9.67 8.14 -25.67
C GLY A 184 9.31 7.00 -24.73
N ASP A 185 10.29 6.25 -24.21
CA ASP A 185 10.05 5.08 -23.33
C ASP A 185 9.64 5.40 -21.89
N GLY A 186 9.70 6.66 -21.48
CA GLY A 186 9.39 7.10 -20.12
C GLY A 186 8.10 7.90 -19.98
N ARG A 187 7.22 7.87 -20.99
CA ARG A 187 5.96 8.62 -20.92
C ARG A 187 4.99 7.97 -19.96
N VAL A 188 4.40 8.79 -19.10
CA VAL A 188 3.23 8.43 -18.30
C VAL A 188 1.99 8.84 -19.08
N ARG A 189 1.05 7.93 -19.24
CA ARG A 189 -0.26 8.22 -19.82
C ARG A 189 -1.27 8.37 -18.68
N ILE A 190 -1.99 9.47 -18.67
CA ILE A 190 -3.06 9.75 -17.70
C ILE A 190 -4.37 9.84 -18.47
N VAL A 191 -5.38 9.10 -18.02
CA VAL A 191 -6.75 9.17 -18.51
C VAL A 191 -7.60 9.76 -17.39
N ILE A 192 -8.22 10.90 -17.67
CA ILE A 192 -9.13 11.56 -16.75
C ILE A 192 -10.54 11.41 -17.32
N GLN A 193 -11.43 10.79 -16.56
CA GLN A 193 -12.84 10.66 -16.95
C GLN A 193 -13.64 11.76 -16.28
N PRO A 194 -14.32 12.66 -17.05
CA PRO A 194 -15.15 13.71 -16.49
C PRO A 194 -16.35 13.14 -15.71
N ASP A 195 -16.73 13.80 -14.64
CA ASP A 195 -17.82 13.36 -13.74
C ASP A 195 -19.20 13.39 -14.39
N LYS A 196 -19.36 14.18 -15.47
CA LYS A 196 -20.60 14.24 -16.27
C LYS A 196 -20.23 14.22 -17.76
N PRO A 197 -20.95 13.43 -18.58
CA PRO A 197 -20.82 13.59 -20.02
C PRO A 197 -21.17 15.04 -20.39
N PRO A 198 -20.45 15.66 -21.36
CA PRO A 198 -20.79 17.00 -21.82
C PRO A 198 -22.25 17.00 -22.29
N GLN A 199 -23.07 17.83 -21.69
CA GLN A 199 -24.41 18.07 -22.20
C GLN A 199 -24.24 18.85 -23.50
N ILE A 200 -24.40 18.18 -24.63
CA ILE A 200 -24.53 18.86 -25.94
C ILE A 200 -25.86 19.55 -25.90
N THR A 201 -25.89 20.79 -25.51
CA THR A 201 -27.05 21.68 -25.75
C THR A 201 -27.09 21.90 -27.25
N THR A 202 -27.98 21.19 -27.92
CA THR A 202 -28.33 21.48 -29.32
C THR A 202 -29.00 22.87 -29.33
N PRO A 203 -28.40 23.88 -29.98
CA PRO A 203 -29.06 25.17 -30.17
C PRO A 203 -30.19 25.00 -31.18
N GLY A 204 -31.42 25.26 -30.79
CA GLY A 204 -32.53 25.42 -31.72
C GLY A 204 -33.63 24.38 -31.68
N GLN A 205 -34.53 24.50 -30.73
CA GLN A 205 -35.98 24.36 -31.00
C GLN A 205 -36.68 25.58 -30.45
N GLU A 206 -36.66 26.62 -31.25
CA GLU A 206 -37.57 27.75 -31.14
C GLU A 206 -38.97 27.22 -31.32
N LYS A 207 -39.76 27.29 -30.23
CA LYS A 207 -41.17 26.90 -30.29
C LYS A 207 -41.92 27.88 -31.18
N GLU A 208 -42.27 27.42 -32.38
CA GLU A 208 -43.22 28.09 -33.27
C GLU A 208 -44.56 28.24 -32.55
N LYS A 209 -44.87 29.48 -32.21
CA LYS A 209 -46.13 29.88 -31.60
C LYS A 209 -47.11 30.05 -32.74
N LYS A 210 -48.07 29.12 -32.89
CA LYS A 210 -49.17 29.18 -33.87
C LYS A 210 -50.25 30.13 -33.37
N PRO A 211 -50.85 30.93 -34.26
CA PRO A 211 -51.83 31.99 -33.94
C PRO A 211 -53.16 31.47 -33.41
#